data_300212c53cbee76aa27895b6b8407ec9
#
_entry.id   300212c53cbee76aa27895b6b8407ec9
#
_cell.length_a   1.000
_cell.length_b   1.000
_cell.length_c   1.000
_cell.angle_alpha   90.00
_cell.angle_beta   90.00
_cell.angle_gamma   90.00
#
_symmetry.space_group_name_H-M   'P 1'
#
loop_
_entity.id
_entity.type
_entity.pdbx_description
1 polymer ?
#
loop_
_entity_poly.entity_id
_entity_poly.type
_entity_poly.pdbx_seq_one_letter_code
_entity_poly.pdbx_strand_id
1 'polypeptide(L)'
;MMHGTAARTAIIGQLALVVAGCTQMGNSVPASNSTSSTSGLTAEQTAGGWRSLLDPSLAQWRGYKQQTVPTGWSFANGVLTKTGSAEDLVSKDQYGNFELAFDWKLPPGGNAGVFYRGTEEYDHIYWSAPEYQLLDDARHPDGKSRLTSAGADYAVYPSPAGVVKPADEWNSSLIVVNGNRVQHWLNGQKLLEYEIGSSDWEAKVKASKFVAYPNYGRASRGYIGLQGDHDGTLQLRNVRIREIK
;
A
#
# COMPACT_ATOMS: atom_id res chain seq x y z
N MET A 1 -35.99 58.54 37.33
CA MET A 1 -34.98 59.61 37.54
C MET A 1 -34.01 59.49 36.41
N MET A 2 -34.17 60.43 35.43
CA MET A 2 -33.22 61.44 34.96
C MET A 2 -31.98 60.87 34.30
N HIS A 3 -31.96 60.90 33.01
CA HIS A 3 -31.47 61.90 32.05
C HIS A 3 -29.96 61.90 31.86
N GLY A 4 -29.57 61.83 30.61
CA GLY A 4 -28.25 62.28 30.16
C GLY A 4 -27.93 61.93 28.71
N THR A 5 -28.55 62.63 27.80
CA THR A 5 -28.21 62.69 26.36
C THR A 5 -26.94 63.49 26.15
N ALA A 6 -25.99 63.06 25.33
CA ALA A 6 -24.99 63.92 24.75
C ALA A 6 -24.67 63.47 23.30
N ALA A 7 -25.15 64.30 22.37
CA ALA A 7 -24.76 64.34 20.98
C ALA A 7 -23.40 65.02 20.79
N ARG A 8 -22.53 64.53 19.93
CA ARG A 8 -21.39 65.24 19.34
C ARG A 8 -21.21 64.88 17.87
N THR A 9 -21.52 65.81 17.11
CA THR A 9 -21.11 66.40 15.84
C THR A 9 -20.07 65.65 14.99
N ALA A 10 -20.48 65.43 13.74
CA ALA A 10 -19.69 64.97 12.63
C ALA A 10 -18.66 66.02 12.16
N ILE A 11 -17.47 65.57 11.84
CA ILE A 11 -16.52 66.27 11.00
C ILE A 11 -16.22 65.43 9.77
N ILE A 12 -16.62 65.95 8.60
CA ILE A 12 -16.34 65.38 7.29
C ILE A 12 -14.94 65.87 6.90
N GLY A 13 -14.01 64.92 6.79
CA GLY A 13 -12.71 65.13 6.19
C GLY A 13 -12.61 64.37 4.88
N GLN A 14 -12.66 65.06 3.76
CA GLN A 14 -12.32 64.54 2.45
C GLN A 14 -10.83 64.17 2.38
N LEU A 15 -10.49 62.97 2.11
CA LEU A 15 -9.13 62.58 1.80
C LEU A 15 -9.09 62.03 0.37
N ALA A 16 -8.27 62.64 -0.45
CA ALA A 16 -8.10 62.37 -1.87
C ALA A 16 -7.53 60.95 -2.09
N LEU A 17 -8.16 60.25 -3.01
CA LEU A 17 -7.74 58.90 -3.47
C LEU A 17 -6.56 59.09 -4.45
N VAL A 18 -5.34 58.73 -4.04
CA VAL A 18 -4.20 58.52 -4.95
C VAL A 18 -4.26 57.09 -5.39
N VAL A 19 -4.65 56.83 -6.65
CA VAL A 19 -4.60 55.50 -7.29
C VAL A 19 -3.16 55.25 -7.72
N ALA A 20 -2.42 54.50 -6.93
CA ALA A 20 -1.14 53.91 -7.34
C ALA A 20 -1.43 52.59 -8.07
N GLY A 21 -1.26 52.58 -9.39
CA GLY A 21 -1.36 51.38 -10.20
C GLY A 21 -0.22 50.41 -9.86
N CYS A 22 -0.56 49.32 -9.17
CA CYS A 22 0.31 48.14 -9.07
C CYS A 22 0.08 47.24 -10.31
N THR A 23 1.03 47.29 -11.23
CA THR A 23 1.18 46.29 -12.29
C THR A 23 1.51 44.96 -11.61
N GLN A 24 0.53 44.06 -11.53
CA GLN A 24 0.79 42.65 -11.17
C GLN A 24 1.57 42.00 -12.32
N MET A 25 2.87 41.75 -12.09
CA MET A 25 3.60 40.76 -12.88
C MET A 25 3.07 39.38 -12.50
N GLY A 26 2.27 38.81 -13.38
CA GLY A 26 1.83 37.44 -13.26
C GLY A 26 3.02 36.51 -13.40
N ASN A 27 3.51 35.96 -12.28
CA ASN A 27 4.35 34.78 -12.28
C ASN A 27 3.47 33.60 -12.66
N SER A 28 3.38 33.29 -13.95
CA SER A 28 2.90 32.00 -14.43
C SER A 28 3.93 30.94 -14.01
N VAL A 29 3.61 30.20 -12.97
CA VAL A 29 4.31 28.94 -12.65
C VAL A 29 4.07 28.01 -13.84
N PRO A 30 5.12 27.54 -14.55
CA PRO A 30 4.90 26.60 -15.63
C PRO A 30 4.27 25.33 -15.05
N ALA A 31 3.11 24.94 -15.60
CA ALA A 31 2.53 23.64 -15.31
C ALA A 31 3.59 22.58 -15.67
N SER A 32 4.06 21.85 -14.66
CA SER A 32 4.94 20.72 -14.89
C SER A 32 4.14 19.67 -15.67
N ASN A 33 4.39 19.56 -16.97
CA ASN A 33 3.96 18.45 -17.77
C ASN A 33 4.63 17.18 -17.20
N SER A 34 3.95 16.51 -16.28
CA SER A 34 4.32 15.17 -15.86
C SER A 34 4.01 14.24 -17.02
N THR A 35 4.98 14.04 -17.91
CA THR A 35 4.95 12.96 -18.89
C THR A 35 4.88 11.65 -18.13
N SER A 36 3.68 11.05 -18.04
CA SER A 36 3.50 9.70 -17.53
C SER A 36 4.32 8.78 -18.41
N SER A 37 5.39 8.20 -17.84
CA SER A 37 6.15 7.14 -18.51
C SER A 37 5.23 5.93 -18.70
N THR A 38 5.53 5.09 -19.72
CA THR A 38 4.84 3.79 -19.92
C THR A 38 4.84 2.89 -18.68
N SER A 39 5.69 3.18 -17.71
CA SER A 39 5.78 2.48 -16.41
C SER A 39 4.81 3.00 -15.35
N GLY A 40 4.06 4.09 -15.60
CA GLY A 40 3.21 4.73 -14.58
C GLY A 40 3.99 5.45 -13.46
N LEU A 41 5.33 5.52 -13.53
CA LEU A 41 6.18 6.21 -12.55
C LEU A 41 6.44 7.65 -12.97
N THR A 42 6.56 8.56 -11.99
CA THR A 42 7.07 9.91 -12.23
C THR A 42 8.59 9.88 -12.46
N ALA A 43 9.15 10.91 -13.08
CA ALA A 43 10.59 11.06 -13.26
C ALA A 43 11.33 11.04 -11.90
N GLU A 44 10.75 11.67 -10.87
CA GLU A 44 11.30 11.69 -9.51
C GLU A 44 11.32 10.28 -8.89
N GLN A 45 10.25 9.52 -9.05
CA GLN A 45 10.20 8.13 -8.58
C GLN A 45 11.27 7.28 -9.25
N THR A 46 11.43 7.41 -10.58
CA THR A 46 12.46 6.68 -11.33
C THR A 46 13.87 7.09 -10.86
N ALA A 47 14.13 8.38 -10.70
CA ALA A 47 15.41 8.88 -10.17
C ALA A 47 15.66 8.42 -8.72
N GLY A 48 14.60 8.25 -7.93
CA GLY A 48 14.63 7.68 -6.58
C GLY A 48 14.80 6.16 -6.52
N GLY A 49 15.01 5.49 -7.67
CA GLY A 49 15.27 4.05 -7.75
C GLY A 49 14.02 3.16 -7.74
N TRP A 50 12.82 3.75 -7.85
CA TRP A 50 11.60 2.99 -7.98
C TRP A 50 11.48 2.38 -9.38
N ARG A 51 11.01 1.14 -9.46
CA ARG A 51 10.65 0.48 -10.71
C ARG A 51 9.25 -0.12 -10.62
N SER A 52 8.48 -0.05 -11.70
CA SER A 52 7.17 -0.69 -11.79
C SER A 52 7.34 -2.21 -11.85
N LEU A 53 6.49 -2.92 -11.12
CA LEU A 53 6.33 -4.37 -11.28
C LEU A 53 5.15 -4.72 -12.21
N LEU A 54 4.42 -3.73 -12.73
CA LEU A 54 3.32 -3.95 -13.66
C LEU A 54 3.68 -3.43 -15.05
N ASP A 55 3.44 -4.24 -16.05
CA ASP A 55 3.48 -3.94 -17.47
C ASP A 55 2.43 -4.78 -18.22
N PRO A 56 2.06 -4.43 -19.48
CA PRO A 56 1.01 -5.14 -20.20
C PRO A 56 1.25 -6.64 -20.42
N SER A 57 2.49 -7.08 -20.40
CA SER A 57 2.85 -8.49 -20.60
C SER A 57 2.96 -9.28 -19.30
N LEU A 58 2.88 -8.59 -18.13
CA LEU A 58 3.18 -9.14 -16.82
C LEU A 58 4.54 -9.86 -16.77
N ALA A 59 5.53 -9.32 -17.49
CA ALA A 59 6.84 -9.94 -17.66
C ALA A 59 7.59 -10.21 -16.35
N GLN A 60 7.28 -9.43 -15.29
CA GLN A 60 7.88 -9.58 -13.96
C GLN A 60 7.24 -10.68 -13.11
N TRP A 61 6.17 -11.34 -13.60
CA TRP A 61 5.36 -12.26 -12.82
C TRP A 61 5.27 -13.63 -13.43
N ARG A 62 5.02 -14.63 -12.60
CA ARG A 62 4.66 -16.00 -12.94
C ARG A 62 3.77 -16.59 -11.84
N GLY A 63 3.14 -17.70 -12.07
CA GLY A 63 2.44 -18.45 -11.02
C GLY A 63 3.43 -19.06 -10.01
N TYR A 64 2.94 -19.25 -8.78
CA TYR A 64 3.69 -19.98 -7.76
C TYR A 64 4.02 -21.40 -8.25
N LYS A 65 5.29 -21.79 -8.20
CA LYS A 65 5.81 -23.05 -8.77
C LYS A 65 5.49 -23.28 -10.26
N GLN A 66 5.18 -22.20 -11.01
CA GLN A 66 4.86 -22.25 -12.44
C GLN A 66 5.81 -21.35 -13.22
N GLN A 67 5.80 -21.47 -14.57
CA GLN A 67 6.66 -20.66 -15.43
C GLN A 67 5.90 -19.50 -16.11
N THR A 68 4.58 -19.56 -16.13
CA THR A 68 3.70 -18.60 -16.81
C THR A 68 2.75 -17.94 -15.83
N VAL A 69 2.16 -16.81 -16.22
CA VAL A 69 1.06 -16.18 -15.49
C VAL A 69 -0.17 -17.10 -15.55
N PRO A 70 -0.77 -17.47 -14.41
CA PRO A 70 -1.93 -18.35 -14.41
C PRO A 70 -3.18 -17.65 -14.95
N THR A 71 -4.16 -18.43 -15.37
CA THR A 71 -5.50 -17.95 -15.68
C THR A 71 -6.14 -17.29 -14.46
N GLY A 72 -7.04 -16.33 -14.71
CA GLY A 72 -7.68 -15.52 -13.65
C GLY A 72 -6.98 -14.19 -13.37
N TRP A 73 -5.73 -14.00 -13.85
CA TRP A 73 -5.02 -12.74 -13.78
C TRP A 73 -4.99 -12.04 -15.13
N SER A 74 -5.27 -10.75 -15.14
CA SER A 74 -5.25 -9.90 -16.35
C SER A 74 -4.76 -8.50 -16.01
N PHE A 75 -4.13 -7.84 -17.01
CA PHE A 75 -3.69 -6.45 -16.86
C PHE A 75 -4.29 -5.60 -17.99
N ALA A 76 -5.04 -4.57 -17.61
CA ALA A 76 -5.62 -3.62 -18.54
C ALA A 76 -5.72 -2.23 -17.92
N ASN A 77 -5.48 -1.19 -18.71
CA ASN A 77 -5.63 0.22 -18.28
C ASN A 77 -4.87 0.56 -16.99
N GLY A 78 -3.67 -0.02 -16.80
CA GLY A 78 -2.83 0.22 -15.61
C GLY A 78 -3.26 -0.55 -14.35
N VAL A 79 -4.25 -1.44 -14.46
CA VAL A 79 -4.78 -2.24 -13.34
C VAL A 79 -4.53 -3.72 -13.58
N LEU A 80 -3.89 -4.37 -12.64
CA LEU A 80 -3.83 -5.83 -12.52
C LEU A 80 -5.08 -6.30 -11.79
N THR A 81 -5.82 -7.21 -12.41
CA THR A 81 -7.07 -7.75 -11.86
C THR A 81 -6.99 -9.26 -11.73
N LYS A 82 -7.31 -9.77 -10.55
CA LYS A 82 -7.60 -11.18 -10.31
C LYS A 82 -9.12 -11.36 -10.23
N THR A 83 -9.65 -12.39 -10.89
CA THR A 83 -11.08 -12.70 -10.92
C THR A 83 -11.31 -14.17 -10.55
N GLY A 84 -12.21 -14.40 -9.61
CA GLY A 84 -12.47 -15.73 -9.05
C GLY A 84 -11.27 -16.25 -8.22
N SER A 85 -11.23 -17.55 -7.96
CA SER A 85 -10.05 -18.22 -7.40
C SER A 85 -9.03 -18.47 -8.51
N ALA A 86 -7.78 -18.15 -8.26
CA ALA A 86 -6.65 -18.35 -9.16
C ALA A 86 -5.42 -18.81 -8.36
N GLU A 87 -4.40 -19.30 -9.05
CA GLU A 87 -3.10 -19.53 -8.43
C GLU A 87 -2.43 -18.22 -8.05
N ASP A 88 -1.62 -18.23 -6.98
CA ASP A 88 -0.85 -17.08 -6.55
C ASP A 88 0.12 -16.61 -7.63
N LEU A 89 0.25 -15.29 -7.81
CA LEU A 89 1.34 -14.71 -8.59
C LEU A 89 2.57 -14.52 -7.70
N VAL A 90 3.74 -14.82 -8.25
CA VAL A 90 5.01 -14.47 -7.63
C VAL A 90 5.88 -13.67 -8.59
N SER A 91 6.67 -12.74 -8.06
CA SER A 91 7.67 -12.05 -8.84
C SER A 91 8.71 -13.03 -9.39
N LYS A 92 9.29 -12.77 -10.58
CA LYS A 92 10.41 -13.57 -11.10
C LYS A 92 11.69 -13.31 -10.33
N ASP A 93 11.90 -12.05 -9.93
CA ASP A 93 13.03 -11.66 -9.12
C ASP A 93 12.74 -11.86 -7.64
N GLN A 94 13.78 -12.11 -6.87
CA GLN A 94 13.74 -12.15 -5.42
C GLN A 94 14.28 -10.85 -4.82
N TYR A 95 13.74 -10.45 -3.67
CA TYR A 95 14.08 -9.21 -2.97
C TYR A 95 14.48 -9.48 -1.53
N GLY A 96 15.52 -8.80 -1.06
CA GLY A 96 15.98 -8.85 0.34
C GLY A 96 15.54 -7.61 1.11
N ASN A 97 16.21 -6.47 0.86
CA ASN A 97 15.88 -5.18 1.44
C ASN A 97 15.16 -4.33 0.40
N PHE A 98 13.97 -3.86 0.70
CA PHE A 98 13.17 -3.14 -0.28
C PHE A 98 12.07 -2.30 0.37
N GLU A 99 11.55 -1.38 -0.42
CA GLU A 99 10.24 -0.77 -0.24
C GLU A 99 9.33 -1.23 -1.38
N LEU A 100 8.17 -1.76 -1.05
CA LEU A 100 7.13 -2.18 -1.98
C LEU A 100 5.90 -1.33 -1.76
N ALA A 101 5.55 -0.50 -2.74
CA ALA A 101 4.36 0.34 -2.69
C ALA A 101 3.33 -0.14 -3.72
N PHE A 102 2.06 -0.13 -3.34
CA PHE A 102 0.96 -0.56 -4.20
C PHE A 102 -0.37 0.04 -3.75
N ASP A 103 -1.27 0.25 -4.73
CA ASP A 103 -2.67 0.54 -4.44
C ASP A 103 -3.50 -0.71 -4.70
N TRP A 104 -4.50 -0.94 -3.84
CA TRP A 104 -5.38 -2.10 -3.93
C TRP A 104 -6.83 -1.76 -3.67
N LYS A 105 -7.72 -2.58 -4.24
CA LYS A 105 -9.16 -2.46 -4.06
C LYS A 105 -9.79 -3.85 -4.05
N LEU A 106 -10.72 -4.05 -3.11
CA LEU A 106 -11.50 -5.28 -2.93
C LEU A 106 -12.99 -4.97 -2.97
N PRO A 107 -13.82 -5.91 -3.44
CA PRO A 107 -15.27 -5.82 -3.31
C PRO A 107 -15.70 -6.06 -1.85
N PRO A 108 -17.00 -5.85 -1.54
CA PRO A 108 -17.57 -6.20 -0.25
C PRO A 108 -17.26 -7.65 0.16
N GLY A 109 -16.71 -7.80 1.39
CA GLY A 109 -16.29 -9.10 1.93
C GLY A 109 -15.03 -9.67 1.28
N GLY A 110 -14.29 -8.87 0.48
CA GLY A 110 -13.08 -9.31 -0.19
C GLY A 110 -11.93 -9.60 0.77
N ASN A 111 -11.10 -10.60 0.40
CA ASN A 111 -9.91 -11.05 1.10
C ASN A 111 -8.80 -11.36 0.10
N ALA A 112 -7.60 -10.92 0.38
CA ALA A 112 -6.37 -11.21 -0.37
C ALA A 112 -5.14 -10.88 0.50
N GLY A 113 -3.94 -11.19 -0.02
CA GLY A 113 -2.69 -10.92 0.66
C GLY A 113 -1.57 -10.51 -0.29
N VAL A 114 -0.57 -9.83 0.27
CA VAL A 114 0.72 -9.58 -0.38
C VAL A 114 1.81 -10.21 0.46
N PHE A 115 2.48 -11.19 -0.12
CA PHE A 115 3.55 -11.95 0.52
C PHE A 115 4.90 -11.33 0.20
N TYR A 116 5.85 -11.45 1.11
CA TYR A 116 7.22 -10.99 0.90
C TYR A 116 8.26 -11.94 1.47
N ARG A 117 9.41 -12.00 0.81
CA ARG A 117 10.47 -12.97 1.08
C ARG A 117 9.99 -14.43 1.04
N GLY A 118 8.96 -14.72 0.22
CA GLY A 118 8.45 -16.06 0.04
C GLY A 118 9.43 -16.97 -0.69
N THR A 119 9.40 -18.27 -0.36
CA THR A 119 10.14 -19.33 -1.04
C THR A 119 9.18 -20.34 -1.65
N GLU A 120 9.68 -21.19 -2.55
CA GLU A 120 8.90 -22.26 -3.17
C GLU A 120 9.14 -23.63 -2.50
N GLU A 121 9.54 -23.60 -1.25
CA GLU A 121 9.82 -24.77 -0.45
C GLU A 121 8.56 -25.59 -0.11
N TYR A 122 7.47 -24.90 0.23
CA TYR A 122 6.19 -25.51 0.61
C TYR A 122 5.18 -25.49 -0.54
N ASP A 123 4.03 -26.13 -0.37
CA ASP A 123 2.98 -26.16 -1.40
C ASP A 123 2.29 -24.80 -1.59
N HIS A 124 2.32 -23.93 -0.59
CA HIS A 124 1.79 -22.57 -0.67
C HIS A 124 2.83 -21.55 -0.18
N ILE A 125 2.85 -20.38 -0.80
CA ILE A 125 3.80 -19.32 -0.46
C ILE A 125 3.62 -18.82 0.99
N TYR A 126 2.39 -18.76 1.50
CA TYR A 126 2.08 -18.29 2.85
C TYR A 126 2.58 -19.22 3.97
N TRP A 127 3.11 -20.39 3.65
CA TRP A 127 3.79 -21.24 4.62
C TRP A 127 5.27 -20.89 4.80
N SER A 128 5.83 -20.09 3.90
CA SER A 128 7.20 -19.60 4.01
C SER A 128 7.29 -18.07 4.21
N ALA A 129 6.27 -17.32 3.82
CA ALA A 129 6.30 -15.86 3.71
C ALA A 129 5.40 -15.17 4.74
N PRO A 130 5.85 -14.08 5.39
CA PRO A 130 4.96 -13.14 6.04
C PRO A 130 3.98 -12.55 5.04
N GLU A 131 2.77 -12.23 5.50
CA GLU A 131 1.66 -11.75 4.69
C GLU A 131 1.18 -10.38 5.16
N TYR A 132 1.21 -9.40 4.26
CA TYR A 132 0.47 -8.15 4.43
C TYR A 132 -0.99 -8.38 4.03
N GLN A 133 -1.91 -8.36 5.00
CA GLN A 133 -3.31 -8.65 4.78
C GLN A 133 -4.05 -7.55 4.03
N LEU A 134 -4.82 -7.93 3.00
CA LEU A 134 -5.76 -7.08 2.28
C LEU A 134 -7.18 -7.57 2.59
N LEU A 135 -8.01 -6.72 3.24
CA LEU A 135 -9.31 -7.17 3.73
C LEU A 135 -10.37 -6.07 3.71
N ASP A 136 -11.61 -6.42 3.41
CA ASP A 136 -12.77 -5.62 3.82
C ASP A 136 -13.08 -5.93 5.30
N ASP A 137 -12.46 -5.18 6.21
CA ASP A 137 -12.60 -5.37 7.67
C ASP A 137 -14.05 -5.31 8.14
N ALA A 138 -14.92 -4.61 7.41
CA ALA A 138 -16.30 -4.40 7.82
C ALA A 138 -17.20 -5.63 7.58
N ARG A 139 -16.90 -6.42 6.54
CA ARG A 139 -17.80 -7.50 6.09
C ARG A 139 -17.16 -8.88 6.11
N HIS A 140 -15.84 -8.99 6.00
CA HIS A 140 -15.17 -10.29 6.07
C HIS A 140 -15.08 -10.78 7.52
N PRO A 141 -15.26 -12.08 7.80
CA PRO A 141 -15.18 -12.65 9.16
C PRO A 141 -13.85 -12.34 9.87
N ASP A 142 -12.73 -12.34 9.14
CA ASP A 142 -11.39 -12.06 9.67
C ASP A 142 -11.23 -10.63 10.19
N GLY A 143 -12.04 -9.67 9.75
CA GLY A 143 -12.04 -8.29 10.25
C GLY A 143 -12.44 -8.15 11.72
N LYS A 144 -13.00 -9.21 12.33
CA LYS A 144 -13.31 -9.26 13.76
C LYS A 144 -12.07 -9.33 14.64
N SER A 145 -10.93 -9.75 14.10
CA SER A 145 -9.66 -9.85 14.82
C SER A 145 -8.64 -8.87 14.24
N ARG A 146 -7.96 -8.12 15.10
CA ARG A 146 -6.87 -7.24 14.67
C ARG A 146 -5.66 -8.00 14.10
N LEU A 147 -5.49 -9.26 14.47
CA LEU A 147 -4.43 -10.13 13.95
C LEU A 147 -4.65 -10.56 12.49
N THR A 148 -5.88 -10.43 11.99
CA THR A 148 -6.25 -10.88 10.64
C THR A 148 -6.93 -9.78 9.83
N SER A 149 -6.94 -8.53 10.33
CA SER A 149 -7.50 -7.37 9.64
C SER A 149 -6.53 -6.73 8.65
N ALA A 150 -7.03 -5.84 7.81
CA ALA A 150 -6.25 -5.15 6.79
C ALA A 150 -4.96 -4.52 7.35
N GLY A 151 -3.83 -4.78 6.69
CA GLY A 151 -2.51 -4.29 7.07
C GLY A 151 -1.82 -5.06 8.19
N ALA A 152 -2.44 -6.06 8.80
CA ALA A 152 -1.78 -6.96 9.74
C ALA A 152 -0.64 -7.73 9.06
N ASP A 153 0.39 -8.13 9.82
CA ASP A 153 1.18 -9.32 9.49
C ASP A 153 0.33 -10.51 9.93
N TYR A 154 -0.34 -11.13 8.96
CA TYR A 154 -1.48 -12.04 9.18
C TYR A 154 -1.18 -13.09 10.24
N ALA A 155 -2.04 -13.11 11.26
CA ALA A 155 -1.98 -14.01 12.41
C ALA A 155 -0.71 -13.90 13.29
N VAL A 156 0.16 -12.89 13.09
CA VAL A 156 1.39 -12.67 13.87
C VAL A 156 1.39 -11.31 14.54
N TYR A 157 1.19 -10.21 13.80
CA TYR A 157 1.12 -8.85 14.37
C TYR A 157 -0.18 -8.14 14.01
N PRO A 158 -0.87 -7.57 15.00
CA PRO A 158 -2.16 -6.92 14.78
C PRO A 158 -2.01 -5.56 14.08
N SER A 159 -2.98 -5.21 13.24
CA SER A 159 -3.16 -3.88 12.67
C SER A 159 -4.13 -3.04 13.52
N PRO A 160 -3.94 -1.71 13.64
CA PRO A 160 -4.92 -0.83 14.28
C PRO A 160 -6.23 -0.77 13.47
N ALA A 161 -7.33 -0.40 14.15
CA ALA A 161 -8.63 -0.24 13.50
C ALA A 161 -8.75 1.10 12.76
N GLY A 162 -9.68 1.15 11.78
CA GLY A 162 -10.17 2.41 11.22
C GLY A 162 -9.25 3.08 10.19
N VAL A 163 -8.23 2.38 9.68
CA VAL A 163 -7.30 2.91 8.68
C VAL A 163 -7.66 2.48 7.26
N VAL A 164 -8.21 1.27 7.10
CA VAL A 164 -8.67 0.77 5.80
C VAL A 164 -9.91 1.55 5.34
N LYS A 165 -9.94 1.90 4.05
CA LYS A 165 -11.12 2.51 3.41
C LYS A 165 -12.16 1.43 3.12
N PRO A 166 -13.44 1.81 2.95
CA PRO A 166 -14.50 0.90 2.58
C PRO A 166 -14.21 0.06 1.32
N ALA A 167 -14.90 -1.07 1.20
CA ALA A 167 -14.90 -1.86 -0.03
C ALA A 167 -15.20 -0.99 -1.26
N ASP A 168 -14.64 -1.37 -2.42
CA ASP A 168 -14.71 -0.65 -3.70
C ASP A 168 -13.95 0.70 -3.72
N GLU A 169 -13.25 1.08 -2.65
CA GLU A 169 -12.35 2.22 -2.63
C GLU A 169 -10.88 1.78 -2.74
N TRP A 170 -10.05 2.64 -3.38
CA TRP A 170 -8.62 2.41 -3.48
C TRP A 170 -7.91 2.72 -2.17
N ASN A 171 -7.20 1.73 -1.65
CA ASN A 171 -6.26 1.86 -0.53
C ASN A 171 -4.83 1.93 -1.07
N SER A 172 -3.94 2.64 -0.39
CA SER A 172 -2.51 2.71 -0.71
C SER A 172 -1.70 2.10 0.42
N SER A 173 -0.83 1.16 0.09
CA SER A 173 0.01 0.44 1.04
C SER A 173 1.49 0.60 0.73
N LEU A 174 2.31 0.50 1.77
CA LEU A 174 3.76 0.42 1.67
C LEU A 174 4.27 -0.63 2.67
N ILE A 175 5.07 -1.56 2.17
CA ILE A 175 5.85 -2.51 2.96
C ILE A 175 7.32 -2.08 2.88
N VAL A 176 7.96 -1.91 4.03
CA VAL A 176 9.41 -1.63 4.13
C VAL A 176 10.08 -2.80 4.81
N VAL A 177 11.07 -3.39 4.13
CA VAL A 177 11.90 -4.46 4.68
C VAL A 177 13.36 -4.03 4.59
N ASN A 178 14.01 -3.86 5.74
CA ASN A 178 15.43 -3.48 5.83
C ASN A 178 16.13 -4.32 6.89
N GLY A 179 17.01 -5.22 6.46
CA GLY A 179 17.51 -6.28 7.30
C GLY A 179 16.37 -7.16 7.80
N ASN A 180 16.25 -7.32 9.10
CA ASN A 180 15.15 -8.04 9.74
C ASN A 180 13.99 -7.13 10.15
N ARG A 181 14.13 -5.80 10.00
CA ARG A 181 13.09 -4.84 10.36
C ARG A 181 12.06 -4.74 9.27
N VAL A 182 10.79 -4.89 9.62
CA VAL A 182 9.64 -4.80 8.73
C VAL A 182 8.69 -3.72 9.22
N GLN A 183 8.15 -2.93 8.29
CA GLN A 183 7.08 -1.97 8.57
C GLN A 183 5.94 -2.18 7.59
N HIS A 184 4.71 -2.11 8.09
CA HIS A 184 3.49 -2.02 7.28
C HIS A 184 2.88 -0.63 7.41
N TRP A 185 2.51 -0.06 6.28
CA TRP A 185 1.86 1.24 6.17
C TRP A 185 0.58 1.11 5.33
N LEU A 186 -0.47 1.81 5.73
CA LEU A 186 -1.75 1.87 5.01
C LEU A 186 -2.26 3.30 4.99
N ASN A 187 -2.64 3.79 3.82
CA ASN A 187 -3.20 5.14 3.61
C ASN A 187 -2.38 6.27 4.29
N GLY A 188 -1.04 6.14 4.24
CA GLY A 188 -0.09 7.11 4.81
C GLY A 188 0.17 6.94 6.31
N GLN A 189 -0.48 6.00 6.99
CA GLN A 189 -0.26 5.71 8.41
C GLN A 189 0.60 4.45 8.59
N LYS A 190 1.63 4.53 9.44
CA LYS A 190 2.37 3.34 9.88
C LYS A 190 1.49 2.54 10.83
N LEU A 191 1.22 1.28 10.49
CA LEU A 191 0.34 0.39 11.26
C LEU A 191 1.12 -0.39 12.31
N LEU A 192 2.24 -0.97 11.89
CA LEU A 192 3.05 -1.84 12.73
C LEU A 192 4.51 -1.82 12.29
N GLU A 193 5.37 -2.24 13.18
CA GLU A 193 6.78 -2.47 12.95
C GLU A 193 7.22 -3.64 13.81
N TYR A 194 8.04 -4.53 13.25
CA TYR A 194 8.58 -5.67 13.97
C TYR A 194 9.96 -6.08 13.44
N GLU A 195 10.62 -6.98 14.14
CA GLU A 195 11.92 -7.52 13.76
C GLU A 195 11.82 -9.05 13.65
N ILE A 196 12.00 -9.56 12.42
CA ILE A 196 12.03 -11.01 12.14
C ILE A 196 13.17 -11.64 12.93
N GLY A 197 12.89 -12.76 13.61
CA GLY A 197 13.86 -13.48 14.41
C GLY A 197 14.14 -12.89 15.80
N SER A 198 13.47 -11.79 16.18
CA SER A 198 13.47 -11.32 17.57
C SER A 198 12.73 -12.29 18.48
N SER A 199 13.03 -12.25 19.79
CA SER A 199 12.33 -13.10 20.78
C SER A 199 10.81 -12.88 20.78
N ASP A 200 10.35 -11.64 20.53
CA ASP A 200 8.92 -11.32 20.41
C ASP A 200 8.31 -11.97 19.17
N TRP A 201 8.98 -11.85 18.00
CA TRP A 201 8.54 -12.47 16.76
C TRP A 201 8.48 -14.00 16.89
N GLU A 202 9.53 -14.63 17.44
CA GLU A 202 9.58 -16.09 17.67
C GLU A 202 8.40 -16.57 18.57
N ALA A 203 8.11 -15.83 19.63
CA ALA A 203 6.99 -16.15 20.52
C ALA A 203 5.63 -16.06 19.80
N LYS A 204 5.44 -15.04 18.95
CA LYS A 204 4.21 -14.84 18.17
C LYS A 204 4.04 -15.92 17.10
N VAL A 205 5.08 -16.23 16.34
CA VAL A 205 5.05 -17.32 15.35
C VAL A 205 4.73 -18.65 16.03
N LYS A 206 5.35 -18.93 17.17
CA LYS A 206 5.06 -20.15 17.96
C LYS A 206 3.61 -20.22 18.42
N ALA A 207 2.98 -19.07 18.72
CA ALA A 207 1.58 -18.99 19.12
C ALA A 207 0.59 -18.98 17.93
N SER A 208 1.07 -18.90 16.70
CA SER A 208 0.28 -18.84 15.48
C SER A 208 0.17 -20.20 14.77
N LYS A 209 -0.65 -20.24 13.71
CA LYS A 209 -0.74 -21.43 12.81
C LYS A 209 0.59 -21.76 12.12
N PHE A 210 1.52 -20.81 12.05
CA PHE A 210 2.81 -20.95 11.35
C PHE A 210 3.86 -21.73 12.15
N VAL A 211 3.59 -22.10 13.40
CA VAL A 211 4.47 -22.98 14.20
C VAL A 211 4.79 -24.30 13.50
N ALA A 212 3.90 -24.76 12.61
CA ALA A 212 4.10 -25.98 11.82
C ALA A 212 5.14 -25.84 10.70
N TYR A 213 5.59 -24.61 10.38
CA TYR A 213 6.47 -24.31 9.25
C TYR A 213 7.78 -23.71 9.74
N PRO A 214 8.83 -24.51 9.97
CA PRO A 214 10.08 -24.07 10.58
C PRO A 214 10.78 -22.93 9.86
N ASN A 215 10.59 -22.82 8.54
CA ASN A 215 11.21 -21.81 7.70
C ASN A 215 10.31 -20.59 7.43
N TYR A 216 9.14 -20.48 8.09
CA TYR A 216 8.27 -19.31 7.97
C TYR A 216 9.03 -18.02 8.31
N GLY A 217 9.04 -17.05 7.37
CA GLY A 217 9.66 -15.73 7.53
C GLY A 217 11.18 -15.73 7.63
N ARG A 218 11.87 -16.87 7.44
CA ARG A 218 13.32 -16.97 7.69
C ARG A 218 14.21 -16.64 6.50
N ALA A 219 13.64 -16.57 5.31
CA ALA A 219 14.41 -16.22 4.13
C ALA A 219 14.86 -14.75 4.19
N SER A 220 16.17 -14.52 4.03
CA SER A 220 16.71 -13.15 3.95
C SER A 220 16.41 -12.49 2.60
N ARG A 221 16.07 -13.27 1.59
CA ARG A 221 15.69 -12.87 0.23
C ARG A 221 14.67 -13.85 -0.31
N GLY A 222 13.64 -13.37 -1.01
CA GLY A 222 12.61 -14.20 -1.58
C GLY A 222 11.68 -13.45 -2.51
N TYR A 223 10.66 -14.12 -2.99
CA TYR A 223 9.67 -13.59 -3.93
C TYR A 223 8.67 -12.66 -3.23
N ILE A 224 8.18 -11.67 -3.99
CA ILE A 224 6.93 -10.98 -3.68
C ILE A 224 5.81 -11.84 -4.25
N GLY A 225 4.78 -12.11 -3.43
CA GLY A 225 3.59 -12.85 -3.85
C GLY A 225 2.33 -12.01 -3.80
N LEU A 226 1.40 -12.28 -4.71
CA LEU A 226 0.05 -11.72 -4.70
C LEU A 226 -0.92 -12.89 -4.61
N GLN A 227 -1.73 -12.89 -3.56
CA GLN A 227 -2.63 -14.00 -3.27
C GLN A 227 -3.74 -14.12 -4.30
N GLY A 228 -3.95 -15.31 -4.81
CA GLY A 228 -4.94 -15.63 -5.83
C GLY A 228 -6.03 -16.60 -5.38
N ASP A 229 -5.79 -17.40 -4.36
CA ASP A 229 -6.59 -18.58 -3.98
C ASP A 229 -7.96 -18.25 -3.35
N HIS A 230 -8.20 -17.01 -2.92
CA HIS A 230 -9.52 -16.59 -2.46
C HIS A 230 -10.48 -16.28 -3.61
N ASP A 231 -11.75 -16.55 -3.42
CA ASP A 231 -12.80 -16.12 -4.34
C ASP A 231 -12.92 -14.59 -4.41
N GLY A 232 -13.55 -14.11 -5.49
CA GLY A 232 -13.81 -12.69 -5.69
C GLY A 232 -12.73 -11.98 -6.50
N THR A 233 -12.81 -10.65 -6.50
CA THR A 233 -11.95 -9.80 -7.33
C THR A 233 -10.94 -9.07 -6.45
N LEU A 234 -9.66 -9.14 -6.82
CA LEU A 234 -8.62 -8.24 -6.34
C LEU A 234 -8.19 -7.33 -7.49
N GLN A 235 -8.11 -6.04 -7.23
CA GLN A 235 -7.54 -5.08 -8.17
C GLN A 235 -6.31 -4.41 -7.54
N LEU A 236 -5.22 -4.36 -8.32
CA LEU A 236 -3.96 -3.73 -7.94
C LEU A 236 -3.52 -2.75 -9.03
N ARG A 237 -2.94 -1.63 -8.64
CA ARG A 237 -2.29 -0.67 -9.53
C ARG A 237 -1.09 -0.03 -8.85
N ASN A 238 -0.25 0.67 -9.61
CA ASN A 238 0.91 1.38 -9.06
C ASN A 238 1.84 0.47 -8.25
N VAL A 239 1.87 -0.85 -8.56
CA VAL A 239 2.76 -1.80 -7.88
C VAL A 239 4.19 -1.50 -8.29
N ARG A 240 4.98 -1.02 -7.36
CA ARG A 240 6.36 -0.58 -7.60
C ARG A 240 7.26 -0.93 -6.44
N ILE A 241 8.50 -1.20 -6.76
CA ILE A 241 9.51 -1.61 -5.78
C ILE A 241 10.76 -0.75 -5.91
N ARG A 242 11.44 -0.52 -4.79
CA ARG A 242 12.78 0.08 -4.70
C ARG A 242 13.62 -0.76 -3.76
N GLU A 243 14.80 -1.20 -4.23
CA GLU A 243 15.74 -1.90 -3.35
C GLU A 243 16.48 -0.90 -2.46
N ILE A 244 16.61 -1.24 -1.18
CA ILE A 244 17.39 -0.49 -0.17
C ILE A 244 18.79 -1.07 -0.17
N LYS A 245 19.79 -0.17 -0.31
CA LYS A 245 21.22 -0.52 -0.31
C LYS A 245 21.77 -0.58 1.08
#